data_917b573cf02e861b5e825a5737e893ab
#
_entry.id   917b573cf02e861b5e825a5737e893ab
#
_cell.length_a   1.000
_cell.length_b   1.000
_cell.length_c   1.000
_cell.angle_alpha   90.00
_cell.angle_beta   90.00
_cell.angle_gamma   90.00
#
_symmetry.space_group_name_H-M   'P 1'
#
loop_
_entity.id
_entity.type
_entity.pdbx_description
1 polymer ?
#
loop_
_entity_poly.entity_id
_entity_poly.type
_entity_poly.pdbx_seq_one_letter_code
_entity_poly.pdbx_strand_id
1 'polypeptide(L)'
;KTTITNYIRKHKNIPILDADNLSRELIKPNTYGYKKILDYFGNKIIDNKNNSEGIINRKLLRNIIFKNSESKEWIEKLLHPLIKEKMIEECSKYKNNQTIVLVIPLLFEAKFEDICTEIWLVKCPRELQKKRLITRDKISEKEAYDSINLQLSFEEKRKFSDIILDNSDDQNKWIDTIRELL
;
A
#
# COMPACT_ATOMS: atom_id res chain seq x y z
N LYS A 1 -4.77 -1.11 -9.22
CA LYS A 1 -4.31 0.18 -8.66
C LYS A 1 -3.18 0.77 -9.51
N THR A 2 -2.05 0.09 -9.66
CA THR A 2 -0.86 0.59 -10.38
C THR A 2 -1.16 1.04 -11.81
N THR A 3 -2.00 0.33 -12.55
CA THR A 3 -2.43 0.72 -13.90
C THR A 3 -3.11 2.10 -13.90
N ILE A 4 -4.03 2.30 -12.97
CA ILE A 4 -4.79 3.55 -12.79
C ILE A 4 -3.86 4.70 -12.39
N THR A 5 -3.01 4.49 -11.38
CA THR A 5 -2.09 5.53 -10.91
C THR A 5 -1.05 5.92 -11.97
N ASN A 6 -0.59 4.96 -12.77
CA ASN A 6 0.30 5.26 -13.91
C ASN A 6 -0.40 6.10 -14.98
N TYR A 7 -1.69 5.84 -15.24
CA TYR A 7 -2.48 6.66 -16.14
C TYR A 7 -2.62 8.09 -15.63
N ILE A 8 -2.99 8.26 -14.36
CA ILE A 8 -3.14 9.59 -13.72
C ILE A 8 -1.82 10.36 -13.80
N ARG A 9 -0.70 9.72 -13.43
CA ARG A 9 0.63 10.34 -13.49
C ARG A 9 0.99 10.82 -14.90
N LYS A 10 0.64 10.01 -15.91
CA LYS A 10 1.00 10.31 -17.31
C LYS A 10 0.12 11.41 -17.93
N HIS A 11 -1.15 11.49 -17.54
CA HIS A 11 -2.14 12.28 -18.28
C HIS A 11 -2.72 13.48 -17.51
N LYS A 12 -2.56 13.53 -16.19
CA LYS A 12 -3.22 14.54 -15.34
C LYS A 12 -2.26 15.45 -14.57
N ASN A 13 -0.97 15.17 -14.60
CA ASN A 13 0.06 15.93 -13.85
C ASN A 13 -0.29 16.15 -12.37
N ILE A 14 -0.96 15.15 -11.76
CA ILE A 14 -1.39 15.17 -10.37
C ILE A 14 -0.36 14.46 -9.51
N PRO A 15 0.07 15.04 -8.37
CA PRO A 15 0.95 14.37 -7.42
C PRO A 15 0.35 13.07 -6.91
N ILE A 16 1.18 12.03 -6.81
CA ILE A 16 0.78 10.72 -6.29
C ILE A 16 1.69 10.34 -5.15
N LEU A 17 1.12 10.17 -3.97
CA LEU A 17 1.80 9.65 -2.79
C LEU A 17 1.39 8.19 -2.56
N ASP A 18 2.37 7.31 -2.44
CA ASP A 18 2.16 5.87 -2.30
C ASP A 18 2.63 5.40 -0.92
N ALA A 19 1.69 4.88 -0.12
CA ALA A 19 1.95 4.40 1.24
C ALA A 19 3.01 3.29 1.27
N ASP A 20 3.06 2.42 0.26
CA ASP A 20 4.08 1.37 0.16
C ASP A 20 5.49 1.96 -0.05
N ASN A 21 5.60 3.06 -0.78
CA ASN A 21 6.89 3.76 -0.95
C ASN A 21 7.30 4.47 0.34
N LEU A 22 6.38 5.16 0.99
CA LEU A 22 6.66 5.82 2.28
C LEU A 22 7.05 4.79 3.35
N SER A 23 6.36 3.65 3.41
CA SER A 23 6.72 2.58 4.33
C SER A 23 8.16 2.09 4.12
N ARG A 24 8.62 2.01 2.87
CA ARG A 24 10.00 1.63 2.54
C ARG A 24 11.01 2.67 3.02
N GLU A 25 10.67 3.95 2.91
CA GLU A 25 11.53 5.04 3.38
C GLU A 25 11.66 5.03 4.90
N LEU A 26 10.56 4.80 5.60
CA LEU A 26 10.50 4.79 7.07
C LEU A 26 11.27 3.63 7.73
N ILE A 27 11.65 2.61 6.96
CA ILE A 27 12.45 1.48 7.44
C ILE A 27 13.86 1.41 6.82
N LYS A 28 14.33 2.50 6.20
CA LYS A 28 15.73 2.63 5.75
C LYS A 28 16.68 2.72 6.95
N PRO A 29 17.95 2.31 6.81
CA PRO A 29 18.96 2.48 7.86
C PRO A 29 18.94 3.88 8.48
N ASN A 30 19.14 3.94 9.77
CA ASN A 30 19.15 5.18 10.59
C ASN A 30 17.79 5.85 10.85
N THR A 31 16.68 5.37 10.26
CA THR A 31 15.34 5.89 10.60
C THR A 31 14.85 5.36 11.95
N TYR A 32 13.85 6.03 12.53
CA TYR A 32 13.20 5.58 13.77
C TYR A 32 12.55 4.20 13.61
N GLY A 33 11.79 3.98 12.51
CA GLY A 33 11.15 2.71 12.22
C GLY A 33 12.15 1.57 12.08
N TYR A 34 13.28 1.81 11.39
CA TYR A 34 14.37 0.85 11.27
C TYR A 34 14.91 0.41 12.64
N LYS A 35 15.25 1.38 13.51
CA LYS A 35 15.79 1.09 14.84
C LYS A 35 14.83 0.24 15.67
N LYS A 36 13.55 0.62 15.72
CA LYS A 36 12.51 -0.12 16.44
C LYS A 36 12.31 -1.54 15.90
N ILE A 37 12.37 -1.73 14.59
CA ILE A 37 12.25 -3.06 13.97
C ILE A 37 13.46 -3.94 14.35
N LEU A 38 14.66 -3.39 14.37
CA LEU A 38 15.83 -4.13 14.82
C LEU A 38 15.78 -4.48 16.31
N ASP A 39 15.31 -3.55 17.14
CA ASP A 39 15.15 -3.78 18.58
C ASP A 39 14.20 -4.97 18.85
N TYR A 40 13.12 -5.09 18.06
CA TYR A 40 12.11 -6.14 18.25
C TYR A 40 12.50 -7.48 17.60
N PHE A 41 12.95 -7.45 16.34
CA PHE A 41 13.23 -8.67 15.57
C PHE A 41 14.68 -9.13 15.65
N GLY A 42 15.59 -8.27 16.09
CA GLY A 42 17.04 -8.51 16.12
C GLY A 42 17.68 -8.44 14.72
N ASN A 43 19.02 -8.58 14.70
CA ASN A 43 19.81 -8.47 13.46
C ASN A 43 19.57 -9.58 12.43
N LYS A 44 18.85 -10.66 12.80
CA LYS A 44 18.52 -11.76 11.88
C LYS A 44 17.70 -11.34 10.66
N ILE A 45 17.05 -10.17 10.72
CA ILE A 45 16.26 -9.64 9.60
C ILE A 45 17.06 -8.75 8.65
N ILE A 46 18.36 -8.58 8.89
CA ILE A 46 19.22 -7.79 8.01
C ILE A 46 19.66 -8.66 6.82
N ASP A 47 19.70 -8.05 5.64
CA ASP A 47 20.25 -8.69 4.44
C ASP A 47 21.77 -8.65 4.45
N ASN A 48 22.40 -9.78 4.76
CA ASN A 48 23.86 -9.91 4.81
C ASN A 48 24.48 -10.31 3.45
N LYS A 49 23.66 -10.47 2.38
CA LYS A 49 24.14 -11.11 1.14
C LYS A 49 24.84 -10.19 0.14
N ASN A 50 24.79 -8.89 0.27
CA ASN A 50 25.27 -7.98 -0.78
C ASN A 50 26.06 -6.76 -0.27
N ASN A 51 26.88 -6.83 0.77
CA ASN A 51 27.55 -5.65 1.34
C ASN A 51 26.57 -4.48 1.62
N SER A 52 25.29 -4.78 1.71
CA SER A 52 24.23 -3.83 1.92
C SER A 52 24.22 -3.46 3.40
N GLU A 53 24.77 -2.32 3.70
CA GLU A 53 24.90 -1.70 5.02
C GLU A 53 23.58 -1.78 5.82
N GLY A 54 23.34 -2.95 6.45
CA GLY A 54 22.26 -3.09 7.44
C GLY A 54 20.83 -2.97 6.89
N ILE A 55 20.58 -3.19 5.60
CA ILE A 55 19.22 -3.07 5.04
C ILE A 55 18.34 -4.23 5.51
N ILE A 56 17.10 -3.92 5.94
CA ILE A 56 16.11 -4.92 6.34
C ILE A 56 15.75 -5.80 5.15
N ASN A 57 15.89 -7.12 5.31
CA ASN A 57 15.37 -8.11 4.38
C ASN A 57 13.82 -8.16 4.47
N ARG A 58 13.18 -7.38 3.62
CA ARG A 58 11.73 -7.24 3.60
C ARG A 58 10.99 -8.55 3.32
N LYS A 59 11.59 -9.44 2.52
CA LYS A 59 11.01 -10.76 2.25
C LYS A 59 11.00 -11.62 3.52
N LEU A 60 12.09 -11.61 4.25
CA LEU A 60 12.19 -12.34 5.53
C LEU A 60 11.25 -11.75 6.58
N LEU A 61 11.24 -10.42 6.72
CA LEU A 61 10.33 -9.72 7.64
C LEU A 61 8.87 -10.04 7.32
N ARG A 62 8.47 -9.97 6.04
CA ARG A 62 7.14 -10.36 5.58
C ARG A 62 6.79 -11.80 5.96
N ASN A 63 7.71 -12.74 5.78
CA ASN A 63 7.49 -14.15 6.14
C ASN A 63 7.29 -14.35 7.64
N ILE A 64 8.01 -13.60 8.48
CA ILE A 64 7.84 -13.64 9.94
C ILE A 64 6.47 -13.12 10.33
N ILE A 65 6.10 -11.94 9.82
CA ILE A 65 4.80 -11.28 10.09
C ILE A 65 3.63 -12.16 9.64
N PHE A 66 3.77 -12.83 8.50
CA PHE A 66 2.71 -13.69 7.95
C PHE A 66 2.42 -14.92 8.83
N LYS A 67 3.43 -15.39 9.57
CA LYS A 67 3.35 -16.58 10.42
C LYS A 67 3.03 -16.28 11.88
N ASN A 68 3.15 -15.03 12.29
CA ASN A 68 3.01 -14.64 13.69
C ASN A 68 2.13 -13.38 13.80
N SER A 69 0.92 -13.56 14.36
CA SER A 69 -0.07 -12.48 14.51
C SER A 69 0.39 -11.38 15.46
N GLU A 70 1.13 -11.70 16.52
CA GLU A 70 1.67 -10.72 17.46
C GLU A 70 2.71 -9.83 16.78
N SER A 71 3.63 -10.43 16.02
CA SER A 71 4.62 -9.69 15.23
C SER A 71 3.95 -8.81 14.16
N LYS A 72 2.84 -9.28 13.56
CA LYS A 72 2.05 -8.50 12.62
C LYS A 72 1.43 -7.28 13.30
N GLU A 73 0.73 -7.49 14.40
CA GLU A 73 0.08 -6.42 15.17
C GLU A 73 1.11 -5.38 15.65
N TRP A 74 2.24 -5.85 16.14
CA TRP A 74 3.32 -4.97 16.61
C TRP A 74 3.84 -4.05 15.49
N ILE A 75 4.15 -4.61 14.30
CA ILE A 75 4.69 -3.81 13.20
C ILE A 75 3.64 -2.86 12.60
N GLU A 76 2.37 -3.28 12.56
CA GLU A 76 1.28 -2.42 12.14
C GLU A 76 1.10 -1.24 13.09
N LYS A 77 1.11 -1.47 14.40
CA LYS A 77 1.08 -0.42 15.43
C LYS A 77 2.27 0.56 15.33
N LEU A 78 3.43 0.06 14.91
CA LEU A 78 4.60 0.92 14.70
C LEU A 78 4.48 1.73 13.42
N LEU A 79 4.18 1.07 12.30
CA LEU A 79 4.33 1.68 10.97
C LEU A 79 3.11 2.50 10.54
N HIS A 80 1.89 2.13 10.91
CA HIS A 80 0.70 2.87 10.46
C HIS A 80 0.72 4.34 10.89
N PRO A 81 0.99 4.68 12.16
CA PRO A 81 1.11 6.08 12.56
C PRO A 81 2.20 6.83 11.80
N LEU A 82 3.38 6.21 11.66
CA LEU A 82 4.52 6.83 10.98
C LEU A 82 4.23 7.10 9.49
N ILE A 83 3.57 6.16 8.82
CA ILE A 83 3.17 6.32 7.41
C ILE A 83 2.14 7.44 7.29
N LYS A 84 1.15 7.49 8.18
CA LYS A 84 0.10 8.50 8.19
C LYS A 84 0.67 9.90 8.41
N GLU A 85 1.51 10.08 9.42
CA GLU A 85 2.22 11.33 9.68
C GLU A 85 3.04 11.77 8.47
N LYS A 86 3.83 10.84 7.91
CA LYS A 86 4.65 11.14 6.74
C LYS A 86 3.81 11.50 5.52
N MET A 87 2.67 10.86 5.34
CA MET A 87 1.75 11.17 4.25
C MET A 87 1.14 12.56 4.40
N ILE A 88 0.73 12.94 5.61
CA ILE A 88 0.22 14.29 5.91
C ILE A 88 1.32 15.34 5.69
N GLU A 89 2.54 15.09 6.16
CA GLU A 89 3.70 15.97 5.93
C GLU A 89 3.96 16.15 4.42
N GLU A 90 3.95 15.06 3.64
CA GLU A 90 4.14 15.16 2.19
C GLU A 90 3.00 15.93 1.50
N CYS A 91 1.76 15.73 1.93
CA CYS A 91 0.60 16.49 1.43
C CYS A 91 0.75 17.98 1.68
N SER A 92 1.25 18.39 2.84
CA SER A 92 1.39 19.81 3.22
C SER A 92 2.36 20.60 2.32
N LYS A 93 3.20 19.92 1.54
CA LYS A 93 4.12 20.56 0.58
C LYS A 93 3.42 21.07 -0.67
N TYR A 94 2.17 20.70 -0.89
CA TYR A 94 1.37 21.11 -2.03
C TYR A 94 0.41 22.26 -1.66
N LYS A 95 -0.02 23.02 -2.66
CA LYS A 95 -0.95 24.14 -2.43
C LYS A 95 -2.32 23.62 -1.98
N ASN A 96 -3.02 24.35 -1.12
CA ASN A 96 -4.30 23.94 -0.53
C ASN A 96 -5.41 23.53 -1.52
N ASN A 97 -5.37 24.04 -2.76
CA ASN A 97 -6.36 23.72 -3.80
C ASN A 97 -5.86 22.69 -4.81
N GLN A 98 -4.74 22.02 -4.55
CA GLN A 98 -4.20 21.03 -5.46
C GLN A 98 -4.74 19.64 -5.11
N THR A 99 -5.30 18.95 -6.08
CA THR A 99 -5.64 17.54 -5.95
C THR A 99 -4.37 16.70 -5.79
N ILE A 100 -4.38 15.79 -4.82
CA ILE A 100 -3.30 14.83 -4.56
C ILE A 100 -3.93 13.44 -4.51
N VAL A 101 -3.35 12.49 -5.22
CA VAL A 101 -3.80 11.10 -5.16
C VAL A 101 -2.99 10.33 -4.14
N LEU A 102 -3.68 9.80 -3.12
CA LEU A 102 -3.09 8.92 -2.12
C LEU A 102 -3.34 7.46 -2.51
N VAL A 103 -2.28 6.67 -2.65
CA VAL A 103 -2.36 5.24 -2.95
C VAL A 103 -2.15 4.45 -1.67
N ILE A 104 -3.24 3.98 -1.09
CA ILE A 104 -3.24 3.29 0.20
C ILE A 104 -3.91 1.91 0.04
N PRO A 105 -3.13 0.82 -0.09
CA PRO A 105 -3.68 -0.52 -0.29
C PRO A 105 -4.58 -1.01 0.84
N LEU A 106 -4.24 -0.67 2.08
CA LEU A 106 -4.94 -1.08 3.31
C LEU A 106 -5.60 0.13 4.00
N LEU A 107 -6.26 1.00 3.21
CA LEU A 107 -6.83 2.27 3.69
C LEU A 107 -7.77 2.07 4.89
N PHE A 108 -8.72 1.16 4.76
CA PHE A 108 -9.72 0.89 5.80
C PHE A 108 -9.14 0.07 6.96
N GLU A 109 -8.32 -0.93 6.64
CA GLU A 109 -7.67 -1.78 7.64
C GLU A 109 -6.72 -0.98 8.55
N ALA A 110 -6.07 0.03 7.99
CA ALA A 110 -5.15 0.92 8.70
C ALA A 110 -5.81 2.20 9.25
N LYS A 111 -7.10 2.41 9.01
CA LYS A 111 -7.87 3.60 9.44
C LYS A 111 -7.27 4.91 8.93
N PHE A 112 -7.09 4.99 7.61
CA PHE A 112 -6.54 6.18 6.94
C PHE A 112 -7.62 7.02 6.23
N GLU A 113 -8.92 6.71 6.45
CA GLU A 113 -10.03 7.40 5.81
C GLU A 113 -10.07 8.89 6.13
N ASP A 114 -9.70 9.25 7.33
CA ASP A 114 -9.74 10.62 7.84
C ASP A 114 -8.74 11.59 7.18
N ILE A 115 -7.75 11.08 6.44
CA ILE A 115 -6.84 11.92 5.63
C ILE A 115 -7.29 12.06 4.17
N CYS A 116 -8.42 11.47 3.81
CA CYS A 116 -8.97 11.50 2.46
C CYS A 116 -10.23 12.37 2.41
N THR A 117 -10.35 13.23 1.41
CA THR A 117 -11.58 13.97 1.12
C THR A 117 -12.55 13.17 0.26
N GLU A 118 -12.03 12.20 -0.50
CA GLU A 118 -12.79 11.32 -1.38
C GLU A 118 -12.06 9.98 -1.53
N ILE A 119 -12.80 8.88 -1.51
CA ILE A 119 -12.24 7.52 -1.53
C ILE A 119 -12.69 6.79 -2.80
N TRP A 120 -11.71 6.41 -3.62
CA TRP A 120 -11.92 5.66 -4.86
C TRP A 120 -11.55 4.20 -4.69
N LEU A 121 -12.54 3.32 -4.81
CA LEU A 121 -12.35 1.87 -4.71
C LEU A 121 -12.13 1.23 -6.08
N VAL A 122 -10.99 0.58 -6.26
CA VAL A 122 -10.71 -0.17 -7.49
C VAL A 122 -11.31 -1.57 -7.39
N LYS A 123 -12.35 -1.82 -8.18
CA LYS A 123 -12.97 -3.14 -8.31
C LYS A 123 -12.15 -4.05 -9.22
N CYS A 124 -12.01 -5.31 -8.84
CA CYS A 124 -11.41 -6.36 -9.67
C CYS A 124 -11.94 -7.72 -9.19
N PRO A 125 -12.36 -8.63 -10.06
CA PRO A 125 -12.78 -9.98 -9.69
C PRO A 125 -11.67 -10.71 -8.92
N ARG A 126 -12.06 -11.49 -7.91
CA ARG A 126 -11.14 -12.17 -6.99
C ARG A 126 -10.15 -13.08 -7.70
N GLU A 127 -10.60 -13.83 -8.69
CA GLU A 127 -9.75 -14.72 -9.49
C GLU A 127 -8.71 -13.93 -10.31
N LEU A 128 -9.09 -12.77 -10.83
CA LEU A 128 -8.17 -11.90 -11.55
C LEU A 128 -7.17 -11.23 -10.61
N GLN A 129 -7.60 -10.84 -9.40
CA GLN A 129 -6.69 -10.35 -8.35
C GLN A 129 -5.64 -11.40 -8.02
N LYS A 130 -6.06 -12.66 -7.82
CA LYS A 130 -5.20 -13.80 -7.52
C LYS A 130 -4.17 -14.01 -8.62
N LYS A 131 -4.60 -14.11 -9.87
CA LYS A 131 -3.71 -14.26 -11.03
C LYS A 131 -2.67 -13.13 -11.11
N ARG A 132 -3.12 -11.88 -11.01
CA ARG A 132 -2.24 -10.70 -11.07
C ARG A 132 -1.22 -10.70 -9.92
N LEU A 133 -1.63 -11.14 -8.72
CA LEU A 133 -0.76 -11.19 -7.55
C LEU A 133 0.32 -12.27 -7.70
N ILE A 134 -0.05 -13.48 -8.13
CA ILE A 134 0.89 -14.58 -8.40
C ILE A 134 1.94 -14.16 -9.43
N THR A 135 1.50 -13.59 -10.55
CA THR A 135 2.40 -13.17 -11.64
C THR A 135 3.36 -12.06 -11.21
N ARG A 136 2.86 -11.05 -10.48
CA ARG A 136 3.65 -9.89 -10.06
C ARG A 136 4.66 -10.24 -8.98
N ASP A 137 4.22 -10.97 -7.94
CA ASP A 137 5.01 -11.20 -6.72
C ASP A 137 5.75 -12.54 -6.73
N LYS A 138 5.48 -13.38 -7.75
CA LYS A 138 6.05 -14.74 -7.91
C LYS A 138 5.83 -15.59 -6.65
N ILE A 139 4.62 -15.53 -6.10
CA ILE A 139 4.18 -16.27 -4.92
C ILE A 139 3.26 -17.43 -5.32
N SER A 140 3.08 -18.38 -4.39
CA SER A 140 2.16 -19.50 -4.57
C SER A 140 0.69 -19.06 -4.60
N GLU A 141 -0.18 -19.90 -5.13
CA GLU A 141 -1.62 -19.66 -5.12
C GLU A 141 -2.18 -19.53 -3.71
N LYS A 142 -1.68 -20.32 -2.76
CA LYS A 142 -2.05 -20.27 -1.35
C LYS A 142 -1.67 -18.91 -0.73
N GLU A 143 -0.44 -18.45 -0.94
CA GLU A 143 0.01 -17.14 -0.43
C GLU A 143 -0.78 -15.98 -1.03
N ALA A 144 -1.16 -16.07 -2.30
CA ALA A 144 -2.01 -15.08 -2.94
C ALA A 144 -3.43 -15.07 -2.34
N TYR A 145 -4.01 -16.25 -2.13
CA TYR A 145 -5.32 -16.40 -1.48
C TYR A 145 -5.32 -15.84 -0.06
N ASP A 146 -4.34 -16.23 0.75
CA ASP A 146 -4.18 -15.75 2.12
C ASP A 146 -4.01 -14.23 2.17
N SER A 147 -3.21 -13.66 1.25
CA SER A 147 -3.00 -12.20 1.15
C SER A 147 -4.27 -11.43 0.80
N ILE A 148 -5.15 -12.01 -0.02
CA ILE A 148 -6.44 -11.39 -0.37
C ILE A 148 -7.41 -11.48 0.81
N ASN A 149 -7.42 -12.60 1.53
CA ASN A 149 -8.32 -12.83 2.68
C ASN A 149 -7.99 -11.97 3.90
N LEU A 150 -6.76 -11.47 4.01
CA LEU A 150 -6.37 -10.54 5.07
C LEU A 150 -6.95 -9.12 4.88
N GLN A 151 -7.53 -8.84 3.72
CA GLN A 151 -8.17 -7.55 3.46
C GLN A 151 -9.67 -7.64 3.64
N LEU A 152 -10.29 -6.53 4.00
CA LEU A 152 -11.75 -6.40 3.98
C LEU A 152 -12.29 -6.74 2.59
N SER A 153 -13.47 -7.33 2.55
CA SER A 153 -14.15 -7.67 1.30
C SER A 153 -14.46 -6.41 0.47
N PHE A 154 -14.71 -6.61 -0.83
CA PHE A 154 -15.13 -5.51 -1.70
C PHE A 154 -16.42 -4.87 -1.20
N GLU A 155 -17.39 -5.66 -0.74
CA GLU A 155 -18.69 -5.15 -0.26
C GLU A 155 -18.57 -4.33 1.02
N GLU A 156 -17.65 -4.70 1.91
CA GLU A 156 -17.36 -3.89 3.10
C GLU A 156 -16.71 -2.56 2.73
N LYS A 157 -15.69 -2.57 1.87
CA LYS A 157 -15.00 -1.35 1.40
C LYS A 157 -15.92 -0.42 0.61
N ARG A 158 -16.83 -0.99 -0.19
CA ARG A 158 -17.79 -0.23 -1.00
C ARG A 158 -18.66 0.70 -0.17
N LYS A 159 -19.06 0.29 1.03
CA LYS A 159 -19.93 1.07 1.92
C LYS A 159 -19.33 2.42 2.32
N PHE A 160 -18.02 2.52 2.28
CA PHE A 160 -17.24 3.69 2.71
C PHE A 160 -16.47 4.33 1.56
N SER A 161 -16.84 4.01 0.31
CA SER A 161 -16.17 4.51 -0.88
C SER A 161 -17.13 5.33 -1.72
N ASP A 162 -16.66 6.48 -2.20
CA ASP A 162 -17.44 7.43 -2.97
C ASP A 162 -17.56 7.01 -4.44
N ILE A 163 -16.47 6.51 -5.01
CA ILE A 163 -16.36 6.14 -6.43
C ILE A 163 -15.82 4.74 -6.61
N ILE A 164 -16.36 4.00 -7.56
CA ILE A 164 -15.90 2.68 -7.94
C ILE A 164 -15.27 2.73 -9.33
N LEU A 165 -13.99 2.38 -9.42
CA LEU A 165 -13.26 2.24 -10.67
C LEU A 165 -13.18 0.76 -11.05
N ASP A 166 -13.89 0.35 -12.08
CA ASP A 166 -13.91 -1.05 -12.52
C ASP A 166 -12.68 -1.38 -13.36
N ASN A 167 -11.79 -2.20 -12.81
CA ASN A 167 -10.58 -2.70 -13.44
C ASN A 167 -10.66 -4.23 -13.65
N SER A 168 -11.85 -4.72 -13.99
CA SER A 168 -12.14 -6.14 -14.15
C SER A 168 -11.73 -6.68 -15.51
N ASP A 169 -11.63 -5.82 -16.51
CA ASP A 169 -11.26 -6.17 -17.88
C ASP A 169 -10.15 -5.24 -18.43
N ASP A 170 -9.72 -5.53 -19.66
CA ASP A 170 -8.69 -4.74 -20.34
C ASP A 170 -9.25 -3.50 -21.06
N GLN A 171 -10.56 -3.27 -21.04
CA GLN A 171 -11.22 -2.16 -21.74
C GLN A 171 -11.04 -0.81 -21.06
N ASN A 172 -10.39 -0.80 -19.88
CA ASN A 172 -10.04 0.45 -19.19
C ASN A 172 -11.23 1.42 -18.99
N LYS A 173 -12.43 0.89 -18.72
CA LYS A 173 -13.66 1.67 -18.50
C LYS A 173 -13.51 2.76 -17.44
N TRP A 174 -12.59 2.58 -16.51
CA TRP A 174 -12.23 3.57 -15.51
C TRP A 174 -11.59 4.84 -16.09
N ILE A 175 -11.11 4.82 -17.36
CA ILE A 175 -10.46 5.97 -17.99
C ILE A 175 -11.43 7.14 -18.13
N ASP A 176 -12.64 6.87 -18.62
CA ASP A 176 -13.64 7.93 -18.84
C ASP A 176 -14.06 8.55 -17.50
N THR A 177 -14.28 7.72 -16.47
CA THR A 177 -14.52 8.19 -15.10
C THR A 177 -13.40 9.11 -14.61
N ILE A 178 -12.13 8.73 -14.82
CA ILE A 178 -11.01 9.60 -14.42
C ILE A 178 -10.93 10.89 -15.22
N ARG A 179 -11.30 10.88 -16.50
CA ARG A 179 -11.32 12.08 -17.34
C ARG A 179 -12.37 13.08 -16.89
N GLU A 180 -13.51 12.59 -16.42
CA GLU A 180 -14.62 13.42 -15.92
C GLU A 180 -14.32 14.01 -14.54
N LEU A 181 -13.60 13.30 -13.69
CA LEU A 181 -13.37 13.67 -12.28
C LEU A 181 -12.07 14.44 -12.03
N LEU A 182 -11.06 14.28 -12.87
CA LEU A 182 -9.76 14.91 -12.80
C LEU A 182 -9.38 15.62 -14.11
#